data_662dff51cbea94937f823393bd01e037
#
_entry.id   662dff51cbea94937f823393bd01e037
#
_cell.length_a   1.000
_cell.length_b   1.000
_cell.length_c   1.000
_cell.angle_alpha   90.00
_cell.angle_beta   90.00
_cell.angle_gamma   90.00
#
_symmetry.space_group_name_H-M   'P 1'
#
loop_
_entity.id
_entity.type
_entity.pdbx_description
1 polymer ?
#
loop_
_entity_poly.entity_id
_entity_poly.type
_entity_poly.pdbx_seq_one_letter_code
_entity_poly.pdbx_strand_id
1 'polypeptide(L)'
;MDYYVEMDERIDLLDETELEVWVILEERQSKPTLRQRMLIYKLKRYGMKLKSKLDDSADRHRIDYEARVGDLTEEYGLPKMNRQNIADHYGFGLVWIPRLEDSSDDFVVLACDCIWEEEHGMEMLIKNGNSVEWCGTEGPWQWNSPTEFLNK
;
A
#
# COMPACT_ATOMS: atom_id res chain seq x y z
N MET A 1 -16.69 6.89 16.96
CA MET A 1 -16.67 5.54 16.33
C MET A 1 -15.33 5.32 15.65
N ASP A 2 -14.68 4.25 16.00
CA ASP A 2 -13.42 3.90 15.34
C ASP A 2 -13.75 3.28 13.99
N TYR A 3 -13.12 3.79 12.93
CA TYR A 3 -13.32 3.29 11.58
C TYR A 3 -12.37 2.16 11.23
N TYR A 4 -11.45 1.84 12.12
CA TYR A 4 -10.44 0.81 11.87
C TYR A 4 -10.04 0.12 13.17
N VAL A 5 -9.45 -1.06 13.03
CA VAL A 5 -8.93 -1.85 14.15
C VAL A 5 -7.59 -2.48 13.75
N GLU A 6 -6.63 -2.43 14.67
CA GLU A 6 -5.37 -3.15 14.52
C GLU A 6 -5.59 -4.61 14.88
N MET A 7 -5.14 -5.51 14.01
CA MET A 7 -5.18 -6.94 14.29
C MET A 7 -4.00 -7.33 15.19
N ASP A 8 -4.24 -8.28 16.10
CA ASP A 8 -3.16 -8.82 16.92
C ASP A 8 -2.14 -9.58 16.08
N GLU A 9 -2.57 -10.11 14.96
CA GLU A 9 -1.76 -10.89 14.05
C GLU A 9 -0.81 -10.01 13.24
N ARG A 10 0.44 -10.44 13.15
CA ARG A 10 1.45 -9.85 12.24
C ARG A 10 1.62 -10.80 11.06
N ILE A 11 1.98 -10.28 9.90
CA ILE A 11 2.17 -11.09 8.71
C ILE A 11 3.53 -10.85 8.07
N ASP A 12 4.03 -11.89 7.40
CA ASP A 12 5.16 -11.76 6.50
C ASP A 12 4.59 -11.59 5.09
N LEU A 13 5.10 -10.60 4.36
CA LEU A 13 4.64 -10.29 3.02
C LEU A 13 5.82 -9.95 2.14
N LEU A 14 6.02 -10.72 1.08
CA LEU A 14 7.15 -10.56 0.17
C LEU A 14 8.47 -10.62 0.97
N ASP A 15 9.28 -9.57 0.92
CA ASP A 15 10.57 -9.52 1.61
C ASP A 15 10.50 -8.94 3.02
N GLU A 16 9.31 -8.50 3.45
CA GLU A 16 9.13 -7.86 4.76
C GLU A 16 8.54 -8.84 5.76
N THR A 17 8.96 -8.73 7.00
CA THR A 17 8.51 -9.61 8.08
C THR A 17 7.76 -8.82 9.16
N GLU A 18 6.82 -9.50 9.79
CA GLU A 18 6.07 -8.98 10.94
C GLU A 18 5.37 -7.63 10.70
N LEU A 19 4.77 -7.48 9.52
CA LEU A 19 4.00 -6.28 9.20
C LEU A 19 2.73 -6.19 10.04
N GLU A 20 2.43 -4.98 10.51
CA GLU A 20 1.14 -4.69 11.13
C GLU A 20 0.03 -4.80 10.11
N VAL A 21 -1.12 -5.30 10.57
CA VAL A 21 -2.33 -5.39 9.75
C VAL A 21 -3.43 -4.58 10.41
N TRP A 22 -3.95 -3.61 9.69
CA TRP A 22 -5.05 -2.77 10.11
C TRP A 22 -6.23 -2.99 9.18
N VAL A 23 -7.43 -3.07 9.74
CA VAL A 23 -8.66 -3.32 8.98
C VAL A 23 -9.57 -2.11 9.10
N ILE A 24 -10.01 -1.58 7.96
CA ILE A 24 -11.03 -0.53 7.92
C ILE A 24 -12.39 -1.20 8.09
N LEU A 25 -13.13 -0.80 9.12
CA LEU A 25 -14.42 -1.40 9.41
C LEU A 25 -15.45 -0.99 8.35
N GLU A 26 -16.22 -1.97 7.90
CA GLU A 26 -17.30 -1.73 6.96
C GLU A 26 -18.48 -1.07 7.69
N GLU A 27 -19.35 -0.44 6.91
CA GLU A 27 -20.49 0.26 7.44
C GLU A 27 -21.35 -0.67 8.33
N ARG A 28 -21.69 -0.18 9.52
CA ARG A 28 -22.49 -0.93 10.53
C ARG A 28 -21.80 -2.15 11.13
N GLN A 29 -20.48 -2.29 10.89
CA GLN A 29 -19.70 -3.36 11.49
C GLN A 29 -18.92 -2.82 12.68
N SER A 30 -18.83 -3.64 13.74
CA SER A 30 -18.01 -3.33 14.91
C SER A 30 -16.69 -4.12 14.94
N LYS A 31 -16.51 -5.04 14.00
CA LYS A 31 -15.34 -5.90 13.87
C LYS A 31 -15.15 -6.29 12.40
N PRO A 32 -13.96 -6.74 12.01
CA PRO A 32 -13.70 -7.18 10.65
C PRO A 32 -14.67 -8.28 10.19
N THR A 33 -15.07 -8.21 8.93
CA THR A 33 -15.90 -9.24 8.31
C THR A 33 -15.08 -10.50 8.08
N LEU A 34 -15.77 -11.62 7.87
CA LEU A 34 -15.10 -12.87 7.49
C LEU A 34 -14.27 -12.70 6.23
N ARG A 35 -14.79 -11.99 5.23
CA ARG A 35 -14.08 -11.73 3.97
C ARG A 35 -12.77 -10.96 4.22
N GLN A 36 -12.82 -9.93 5.06
CA GLN A 36 -11.62 -9.15 5.40
C GLN A 36 -10.58 -10.02 6.11
N ARG A 37 -11.03 -10.86 7.06
CA ARG A 37 -10.12 -11.77 7.77
C ARG A 37 -9.53 -12.83 6.86
N MET A 38 -10.31 -13.36 5.92
CA MET A 38 -9.81 -14.34 4.95
C MET A 38 -8.77 -13.71 4.00
N LEU A 39 -8.92 -12.43 3.69
CA LEU A 39 -7.96 -11.73 2.85
C LEU A 39 -6.58 -11.66 3.49
N ILE A 40 -6.52 -11.56 4.82
CA ILE A 40 -5.23 -11.58 5.55
C ILE A 40 -4.46 -12.89 5.27
N TYR A 41 -5.15 -14.02 5.22
CA TYR A 41 -4.51 -15.30 4.87
C TYR A 41 -4.02 -15.32 3.43
N LYS A 42 -4.77 -14.70 2.51
CA LYS A 42 -4.38 -14.63 1.10
C LYS A 42 -3.12 -13.81 0.87
N LEU A 43 -2.84 -12.82 1.73
CA LEU A 43 -1.65 -11.98 1.62
C LEU A 43 -0.35 -12.81 1.60
N LYS A 44 -0.32 -13.88 2.37
CA LYS A 44 0.88 -14.76 2.45
C LYS A 44 1.21 -15.43 1.12
N ARG A 45 0.29 -15.39 0.16
CA ARG A 45 0.46 -16.02 -1.17
C ARG A 45 0.87 -15.01 -2.25
N TYR A 46 1.03 -13.75 -1.90
CA TYR A 46 1.47 -12.74 -2.85
C TYR A 46 2.91 -13.05 -3.28
N GLY A 47 3.10 -13.22 -4.58
CA GLY A 47 4.37 -13.68 -5.13
C GLY A 47 5.24 -12.57 -5.68
N MET A 48 6.44 -12.97 -6.10
CA MET A 48 7.47 -12.04 -6.59
C MET A 48 7.11 -11.32 -7.89
N LYS A 49 6.13 -11.81 -8.64
CA LYS A 49 5.61 -11.07 -9.81
C LYS A 49 4.96 -9.75 -9.37
N LEU A 50 4.30 -9.76 -8.23
CA LEU A 50 3.75 -8.53 -7.66
C LEU A 50 4.88 -7.59 -7.24
N LYS A 51 5.96 -8.11 -6.67
CA LYS A 51 7.10 -7.28 -6.24
C LYS A 51 7.65 -6.42 -7.39
N SER A 52 7.78 -6.99 -8.57
CA SER A 52 8.23 -6.23 -9.74
C SER A 52 7.29 -5.08 -10.09
N LYS A 53 5.98 -5.30 -9.99
CA LYS A 53 4.97 -4.26 -10.24
C LYS A 53 4.98 -3.18 -9.15
N LEU A 54 5.25 -3.57 -7.91
CA LEU A 54 5.41 -2.61 -6.81
C LEU A 54 6.63 -1.73 -7.05
N ASP A 55 7.74 -2.32 -7.47
CA ASP A 55 8.95 -1.58 -7.78
C ASP A 55 8.73 -0.60 -8.95
N ASP A 56 7.98 -1.01 -9.98
CA ASP A 56 7.60 -0.12 -11.09
C ASP A 56 6.81 1.09 -10.58
N SER A 57 5.85 0.85 -9.69
CA SER A 57 5.01 1.90 -9.11
C SER A 57 5.80 2.83 -8.21
N ALA A 58 6.71 2.28 -7.41
CA ALA A 58 7.58 3.06 -6.54
C ALA A 58 8.50 3.99 -7.36
N ASP A 59 9.08 3.45 -8.43
CA ASP A 59 9.96 4.23 -9.30
C ASP A 59 9.19 5.37 -10.00
N ARG A 60 7.97 5.10 -10.45
CA ARG A 60 7.12 6.14 -11.05
C ARG A 60 6.77 7.22 -10.03
N HIS A 61 6.43 6.82 -8.79
CA HIS A 61 6.14 7.76 -7.71
C HIS A 61 7.35 8.67 -7.44
N ARG A 62 8.55 8.10 -7.40
CA ARG A 62 9.79 8.86 -7.23
C ARG A 62 9.99 9.85 -8.37
N ILE A 63 9.81 9.42 -9.63
CA ILE A 63 9.96 10.29 -10.80
C ILE A 63 8.97 11.46 -10.73
N ASP A 64 7.72 11.19 -10.42
CA ASP A 64 6.69 12.22 -10.30
C ASP A 64 7.00 13.20 -9.16
N TYR A 65 7.50 12.68 -8.04
CA TYR A 65 7.90 13.50 -6.90
C TYR A 65 9.07 14.41 -7.26
N GLU A 66 10.11 13.85 -7.90
CA GLU A 66 11.27 14.59 -8.33
C GLU A 66 10.91 15.69 -9.35
N ALA A 67 9.96 15.44 -10.24
CA ALA A 67 9.47 16.42 -11.19
C ALA A 67 8.85 17.65 -10.51
N ARG A 68 8.33 17.48 -9.30
CA ARG A 68 7.69 18.56 -8.53
C ARG A 68 8.67 19.31 -7.63
N VAL A 69 9.63 18.62 -7.04
CA VAL A 69 10.49 19.20 -5.99
C VAL A 69 11.93 19.49 -6.44
N GLY A 70 12.34 18.98 -7.60
CA GLY A 70 13.71 19.14 -8.11
C GLY A 70 14.56 17.90 -7.96
N ASP A 71 15.81 17.96 -8.40
CA ASP A 71 16.74 16.84 -8.39
C ASP A 71 17.01 16.37 -6.95
N LEU A 72 16.59 15.14 -6.64
CA LEU A 72 16.71 14.60 -5.29
C LEU A 72 18.15 14.39 -4.85
N THR A 73 19.02 14.03 -5.77
CA THR A 73 20.44 13.81 -5.47
C THR A 73 21.19 15.13 -5.28
N GLU A 74 21.04 16.06 -6.21
CA GLU A 74 21.76 17.33 -6.18
C GLU A 74 21.23 18.30 -5.12
N GLU A 75 19.91 18.40 -4.99
CA GLU A 75 19.29 19.37 -4.09
C GLU A 75 19.09 18.86 -2.67
N TYR A 76 18.88 17.55 -2.49
CA TYR A 76 18.53 16.97 -1.18
C TYR A 76 19.55 15.96 -0.67
N GLY A 77 20.62 15.68 -1.45
CA GLY A 77 21.68 14.79 -1.00
C GLY A 77 21.29 13.31 -0.93
N LEU A 78 20.21 12.92 -1.61
CA LEU A 78 19.76 11.52 -1.62
C LEU A 78 20.59 10.67 -2.59
N PRO A 79 20.67 9.35 -2.37
CA PRO A 79 21.33 8.45 -3.30
C PRO A 79 20.70 8.55 -4.69
N LYS A 80 21.49 8.28 -5.72
CA LYS A 80 20.96 8.19 -7.07
C LYS A 80 20.04 6.97 -7.17
N MET A 81 18.80 7.20 -7.57
CA MET A 81 17.78 6.17 -7.67
C MET A 81 17.36 5.94 -9.11
N ASN A 82 17.08 4.67 -9.42
CA ASN A 82 16.55 4.25 -10.71
C ASN A 82 15.71 2.99 -10.51
N ARG A 83 15.11 2.48 -11.59
CA ARG A 83 14.26 1.28 -11.51
C ARG A 83 15.01 0.07 -10.97
N GLN A 84 16.28 -0.07 -11.26
CA GLN A 84 17.07 -1.22 -10.86
C GLN A 84 17.39 -1.25 -9.36
N ASN A 85 17.53 -0.07 -8.73
CA ASN A 85 17.86 0.01 -7.31
C ASN A 85 16.73 0.54 -6.42
N ILE A 86 15.56 0.84 -6.99
CA ILE A 86 14.46 1.44 -6.22
C ILE A 86 14.05 0.60 -5.02
N ALA A 87 14.13 -0.73 -5.14
CA ALA A 87 13.77 -1.65 -4.06
C ALA A 87 14.59 -1.44 -2.78
N ASP A 88 15.80 -0.89 -2.91
CA ASP A 88 16.67 -0.60 -1.76
C ASP A 88 16.27 0.69 -1.03
N HIS A 89 15.34 1.46 -1.58
CA HIS A 89 15.02 2.81 -1.12
C HIS A 89 13.59 2.99 -0.64
N TYR A 90 12.79 1.92 -0.62
CA TYR A 90 11.46 1.91 -0.01
C TYR A 90 11.19 0.55 0.65
N GLY A 91 10.25 0.52 1.56
CA GLY A 91 9.84 -0.71 2.23
C GLY A 91 8.41 -0.60 2.71
N PHE A 92 7.80 -1.72 3.08
CA PHE A 92 6.43 -1.76 3.58
C PHE A 92 6.44 -1.54 5.09
N GLY A 93 5.58 -0.67 5.60
CA GLY A 93 5.44 -0.43 7.01
C GLY A 93 4.25 -1.17 7.62
N LEU A 94 3.11 -1.15 6.93
CA LEU A 94 1.92 -1.85 7.38
C LEU A 94 0.99 -2.15 6.19
N VAL A 95 0.02 -3.02 6.45
CA VAL A 95 -1.00 -3.41 5.48
C VAL A 95 -2.36 -2.92 5.97
N TRP A 96 -3.10 -2.24 5.10
CA TRP A 96 -4.49 -1.90 5.34
C TRP A 96 -5.40 -2.85 4.58
N ILE A 97 -6.38 -3.42 5.26
CA ILE A 97 -7.49 -4.15 4.62
C ILE A 97 -8.66 -3.17 4.55
N PRO A 98 -9.04 -2.73 3.34
CA PRO A 98 -10.08 -1.72 3.19
C PRO A 98 -11.48 -2.29 3.31
N ARG A 99 -12.48 -1.43 3.19
CA ARG A 99 -13.88 -1.83 3.06
C ARG A 99 -14.06 -2.52 1.72
N LEU A 100 -14.74 -3.67 1.71
CA LEU A 100 -14.92 -4.49 0.52
C LEU A 100 -16.39 -4.77 0.17
N GLU A 101 -17.32 -4.16 0.90
CA GLU A 101 -18.76 -4.46 0.81
C GLU A 101 -19.37 -4.18 -0.57
N ASP A 102 -18.77 -3.29 -1.35
CA ASP A 102 -19.25 -2.91 -2.68
C ASP A 102 -18.37 -3.47 -3.81
N SER A 103 -17.51 -4.43 -3.50
CA SER A 103 -16.54 -4.96 -4.47
C SER A 103 -16.60 -6.47 -4.56
N SER A 104 -16.53 -7.01 -5.78
CA SER A 104 -16.28 -8.43 -6.02
C SER A 104 -14.78 -8.75 -6.04
N ASP A 105 -13.93 -7.74 -6.13
CA ASP A 105 -12.48 -7.88 -6.13
C ASP A 105 -11.90 -7.74 -4.73
N ASP A 106 -10.79 -8.40 -4.48
CA ASP A 106 -10.01 -8.25 -3.26
C ASP A 106 -9.05 -7.08 -3.40
N PHE A 107 -9.07 -6.17 -2.45
CA PHE A 107 -8.14 -5.05 -2.41
C PHE A 107 -7.37 -5.05 -1.09
N VAL A 108 -6.09 -4.73 -1.16
CA VAL A 108 -5.30 -4.40 0.02
C VAL A 108 -4.48 -3.15 -0.27
N VAL A 109 -4.07 -2.47 0.78
CA VAL A 109 -3.21 -1.30 0.66
C VAL A 109 -1.93 -1.53 1.42
N LEU A 110 -0.83 -1.28 0.74
CA LEU A 110 0.50 -1.30 1.36
C LEU A 110 0.90 0.13 1.68
N ALA A 111 1.08 0.42 2.96
CA ALA A 111 1.65 1.70 3.38
C ALA A 111 3.17 1.53 3.41
N CYS A 112 3.85 2.35 2.63
CA CYS A 112 5.28 2.22 2.40
C CYS A 112 6.03 3.43 2.94
N ASP A 113 7.21 3.18 3.51
CA ASP A 113 8.20 4.22 3.78
C ASP A 113 9.08 4.34 2.55
N CYS A 114 9.41 5.56 2.17
CA CYS A 114 10.34 5.79 1.07
C CYS A 114 11.27 6.97 1.41
N ILE A 115 12.52 6.88 0.99
CA ILE A 115 13.53 7.88 1.38
C ILE A 115 13.31 9.25 0.73
N TRP A 116 12.57 9.31 -0.39
CA TRP A 116 12.32 10.58 -1.08
C TRP A 116 11.13 11.36 -0.52
N GLU A 117 10.26 10.72 0.28
CA GLU A 117 9.13 11.37 0.94
C GLU A 117 8.96 10.76 2.34
N GLU A 118 9.83 11.17 3.27
CA GLU A 118 9.86 10.60 4.62
C GLU A 118 8.65 10.98 5.47
N GLU A 119 8.08 12.15 5.23
CA GLU A 119 7.00 12.67 6.06
C GLU A 119 5.68 11.92 5.83
N HIS A 120 5.31 11.67 4.58
CA HIS A 120 4.03 11.07 4.22
C HIS A 120 4.15 9.64 3.70
N GLY A 121 5.34 9.25 3.23
CA GLY A 121 5.54 7.94 2.64
C GLY A 121 4.80 7.78 1.31
N MET A 122 4.39 6.56 1.03
CA MET A 122 3.75 6.18 -0.21
C MET A 122 2.75 5.06 0.08
N GLU A 123 1.59 5.09 -0.58
CA GLU A 123 0.59 4.03 -0.46
C GLU A 123 0.34 3.40 -1.82
N MET A 124 0.15 2.09 -1.83
CA MET A 124 -0.17 1.33 -3.05
C MET A 124 -1.44 0.52 -2.85
N LEU A 125 -2.40 0.69 -3.74
CA LEU A 125 -3.65 -0.07 -3.76
C LEU A 125 -3.48 -1.27 -4.68
N ILE A 126 -3.57 -2.48 -4.11
CA ILE A 126 -3.34 -3.74 -4.80
C ILE A 126 -4.67 -4.45 -5.03
N LYS A 127 -4.90 -4.88 -6.26
CA LYS A 127 -6.12 -5.60 -6.65
C LYS A 127 -5.80 -7.08 -6.89
N ASN A 128 -6.52 -7.94 -6.19
CA ASN A 128 -6.44 -9.40 -6.32
C ASN A 128 -5.00 -9.96 -6.21
N GLY A 129 -4.13 -9.25 -5.52
CA GLY A 129 -2.74 -9.67 -5.33
C GLY A 129 -1.89 -9.65 -6.59
N ASN A 130 -2.35 -9.02 -7.68
CA ASN A 130 -1.63 -9.10 -8.94
C ASN A 130 -1.44 -7.79 -9.70
N SER A 131 -2.09 -6.71 -9.29
CA SER A 131 -1.92 -5.42 -9.97
C SER A 131 -1.96 -4.26 -9.00
N VAL A 132 -1.20 -3.20 -9.32
CA VAL A 132 -1.23 -1.94 -8.59
C VAL A 132 -2.20 -1.01 -9.31
N GLU A 133 -3.35 -0.76 -8.69
CA GLU A 133 -4.40 0.07 -9.27
C GLU A 133 -4.20 1.56 -9.00
N TRP A 134 -3.47 1.89 -7.95
CA TRP A 134 -3.19 3.26 -7.58
C TRP A 134 -1.94 3.31 -6.69
N CYS A 135 -1.18 4.38 -6.84
CA CYS A 135 -0.01 4.66 -6.01
C CYS A 135 0.06 6.17 -5.79
N GLY A 136 0.24 6.59 -4.55
CA GLY A 136 0.31 8.00 -4.22
C GLY A 136 0.64 8.23 -2.76
N THR A 137 0.56 9.48 -2.31
CA THR A 137 0.90 9.86 -0.93
C THR A 137 -0.25 9.60 0.02
N GLU A 138 -1.47 9.97 -0.35
CA GLU A 138 -2.66 9.74 0.47
C GLU A 138 -3.84 9.37 -0.42
N GLY A 139 -4.57 8.32 -0.03
CA GLY A 139 -5.76 7.90 -0.73
C GLY A 139 -7.00 8.02 0.14
N PRO A 140 -8.08 8.66 -0.34
CA PRO A 140 -9.32 8.79 0.42
C PRO A 140 -10.11 7.49 0.59
N TRP A 141 -9.69 6.40 -0.04
CA TRP A 141 -10.30 5.07 0.09
C TRP A 141 -10.33 4.56 1.53
N GLN A 142 -9.55 5.15 2.46
CA GLN A 142 -9.60 4.80 3.88
C GLN A 142 -10.98 5.05 4.49
N TRP A 143 -11.70 6.04 3.99
CA TRP A 143 -13.03 6.42 4.48
C TRP A 143 -14.14 5.92 3.57
N ASN A 144 -13.81 5.61 2.33
CA ASN A 144 -14.68 5.03 1.32
C ASN A 144 -14.12 3.66 0.91
N SER A 145 -14.84 2.94 0.06
CA SER A 145 -14.30 1.70 -0.50
C SER A 145 -13.31 1.99 -1.64
N PRO A 146 -12.39 1.06 -1.94
CA PRO A 146 -11.53 1.19 -3.11
C PRO A 146 -12.31 1.33 -4.42
N THR A 147 -13.43 0.61 -4.57
CA THR A 147 -14.28 0.70 -5.76
C THR A 147 -14.81 2.11 -5.93
N GLU A 148 -15.33 2.70 -4.87
CA GLU A 148 -15.83 4.07 -4.90
C GLU A 148 -14.72 5.07 -5.20
N PHE A 149 -13.56 4.89 -4.60
CA PHE A 149 -12.40 5.75 -4.83
C PHE A 149 -11.93 5.70 -6.30
N LEU A 150 -11.82 4.50 -6.88
CA LEU A 150 -11.33 4.31 -8.25
C LEU A 150 -12.31 4.82 -9.31
N ASN A 151 -13.59 4.94 -8.97
CA ASN A 151 -14.63 5.38 -9.89
C ASN A 151 -14.88 6.90 -9.85
N LYS A 152 -14.10 7.65 -9.13
CA LYS A 152 -14.21 9.11 -9.09
C LYS A 152 -13.57 9.79 -10.29
#